data_78ebcac69f994d65962730e1d1a6fd89
#
_entry.id   78ebcac69f994d65962730e1d1a6fd89
#
_cell.length_a   1.000
_cell.length_b   1.000
_cell.length_c   1.000
_cell.angle_alpha   90.00
_cell.angle_beta   90.00
_cell.angle_gamma   90.00
#
_symmetry.space_group_name_H-M   'P 1'
#
loop_
_entity.id
_entity.type
_entity.pdbx_description
1 polymer ?
#
loop_
_entity_poly.entity_id
_entity_poly.type
_entity_poly.pdbx_seq_one_letter_code
_entity_poly.pdbx_strand_id
1 'polypeptide(L)'
;MGEARKDALRVGFDRAIKLEFHGARVSSDAGLFPYRDLDDAARLTESVAADLFDFRTGNNIRHSMTALLRQSVFSRLAGYEDTNDAERLSEDPVMRHVIGGRAVERKAASTSEIGRFETDVLTHPDNLAALMNMPGKWVDRIRQRRAIKKLTLDMDSSVSETFGQQEGALYNGHFACTCYHPLFLFNQDGDLEQALLRKGNVHSADDWRSVLGPVVERYKDVDIPKFFRGDAAFAQPGVYVYLEAEHYQYAVRMPENNLLREHVRHLLTRPVGRPPKKPVVRYHSFEYQAKSWNTPRRVISKIEWHQCELFPRVNFVVTNLTWSPKKVVAFYNKRGLAEQWIKEGKYAVNWTRLSCHAFDDNQVRLQLFALAYNLGNFFCRLALPASVKHWTLTTLREKLIKIGAKMVHHARYVTFQLAEVAIPRRLYRAILDRIRRFAAIMPRASPT
;
A
#
# COMPACT_ATOMS: atom_id res chain seq x y z
N MET A 1 -26.89 -4.88 47.88
CA MET A 1 -27.24 -3.47 47.66
C MET A 1 -25.94 -2.68 47.69
N GLY A 2 -25.42 -2.25 46.52
CA GLY A 2 -24.16 -1.50 46.45
C GLY A 2 -24.44 -0.07 46.89
N GLU A 3 -23.62 0.42 47.82
CA GLU A 3 -23.62 1.81 48.24
C GLU A 3 -23.52 2.73 47.01
N ALA A 4 -24.49 3.64 46.89
CA ALA A 4 -24.45 4.70 45.91
C ALA A 4 -23.21 5.56 46.19
N ARG A 5 -22.16 5.45 45.34
CA ARG A 5 -20.98 6.31 45.41
C ARG A 5 -21.45 7.76 45.32
N LYS A 6 -21.30 8.53 46.37
CA LYS A 6 -21.73 9.93 46.50
C LYS A 6 -20.99 10.90 45.56
N ASP A 7 -19.94 10.43 44.88
CA ASP A 7 -19.07 11.24 43.99
C ASP A 7 -19.20 10.86 42.51
N ALA A 8 -20.42 10.79 41.97
CA ALA A 8 -20.58 10.63 40.53
C ALA A 8 -20.09 11.90 39.81
N LEU A 9 -19.05 11.76 38.96
CA LEU A 9 -18.57 12.83 38.10
C LEU A 9 -19.70 13.26 37.13
N ARG A 10 -19.91 14.57 36.98
CA ARG A 10 -20.91 15.14 36.08
C ARG A 10 -20.28 16.14 35.16
N VAL A 11 -20.76 16.21 33.94
CA VAL A 11 -20.36 17.25 32.98
C VAL A 11 -21.12 18.55 33.23
N GLY A 12 -20.49 19.70 32.97
CA GLY A 12 -21.06 21.01 33.26
C GLY A 12 -22.18 21.42 32.30
N PHE A 13 -22.14 20.98 31.02
CA PHE A 13 -23.12 21.38 30.00
C PHE A 13 -24.46 20.62 30.14
N ASP A 14 -24.46 19.42 30.74
CA ASP A 14 -25.67 18.67 31.05
C ASP A 14 -25.49 17.89 32.33
N ARG A 15 -26.15 18.33 33.41
CA ARG A 15 -26.07 17.71 34.73
C ARG A 15 -26.76 16.35 34.83
N ALA A 16 -27.58 15.96 33.88
CA ALA A 16 -28.20 14.64 33.80
C ALA A 16 -27.18 13.56 33.48
N ILE A 17 -26.07 13.91 32.80
CA ILE A 17 -25.02 12.99 32.43
C ILE A 17 -24.11 12.71 33.64
N LYS A 18 -24.01 11.42 33.99
CA LYS A 18 -23.07 10.89 35.00
C LYS A 18 -21.93 10.18 34.27
N LEU A 19 -20.71 10.36 34.78
CA LEU A 19 -19.52 9.62 34.35
C LEU A 19 -19.14 8.62 35.45
N GLU A 20 -19.02 7.35 35.07
CA GLU A 20 -18.68 6.26 35.98
C GLU A 20 -17.57 5.40 35.40
N PHE A 21 -16.63 4.96 36.25
CA PHE A 21 -15.49 4.11 35.88
C PHE A 21 -15.67 2.71 36.44
N HIS A 22 -16.04 1.75 35.62
CA HIS A 22 -16.34 0.38 36.05
C HIS A 22 -15.23 -0.63 35.79
N GLY A 23 -14.02 -0.19 35.39
CA GLY A 23 -12.91 -1.09 35.04
C GLY A 23 -13.20 -2.02 33.85
N ALA A 24 -14.13 -1.64 32.96
CA ALA A 24 -14.47 -2.45 31.82
C ALA A 24 -13.31 -2.52 30.81
N ARG A 25 -13.01 -3.72 30.32
CA ARG A 25 -12.05 -3.92 29.22
C ARG A 25 -12.74 -3.65 27.91
N VAL A 26 -12.48 -2.50 27.32
CA VAL A 26 -13.06 -2.05 26.06
C VAL A 26 -11.96 -1.78 25.04
N SER A 27 -12.31 -1.90 23.76
CA SER A 27 -11.45 -1.56 22.63
C SER A 27 -12.27 -0.79 21.60
N SER A 28 -11.61 0.03 20.81
CA SER A 28 -12.19 0.69 19.62
C SER A 28 -11.92 -0.06 18.32
N ASP A 29 -11.14 -1.13 18.33
CA ASP A 29 -10.52 -1.70 17.14
C ASP A 29 -10.92 -3.17 16.88
N ALA A 30 -12.11 -3.58 17.31
CA ALA A 30 -12.56 -4.98 17.20
C ALA A 30 -12.67 -5.49 15.75
N GLY A 31 -12.71 -4.61 14.79
CA GLY A 31 -12.67 -4.96 13.38
C GLY A 31 -11.30 -5.45 12.89
N LEU A 32 -10.26 -5.44 13.72
CA LEU A 32 -8.98 -6.07 13.41
C LEU A 32 -9.04 -7.61 13.40
N PHE A 33 -10.00 -8.24 14.09
CA PHE A 33 -10.11 -9.70 14.11
C PHE A 33 -10.23 -10.35 12.74
N PRO A 34 -11.09 -9.90 11.80
CA PRO A 34 -11.13 -10.46 10.46
C PRO A 34 -9.82 -10.30 9.67
N TYR A 35 -9.08 -9.22 9.92
CA TYR A 35 -7.75 -9.05 9.30
C TYR A 35 -6.75 -10.05 9.86
N ARG A 36 -6.87 -10.34 11.17
CA ARG A 36 -6.04 -11.37 11.81
C ARG A 36 -6.36 -12.76 11.28
N ASP A 37 -7.65 -13.09 11.06
CA ASP A 37 -8.06 -14.33 10.41
C ASP A 37 -7.50 -14.45 8.99
N LEU A 38 -7.47 -13.36 8.23
CA LEU A 38 -6.89 -13.34 6.89
C LEU A 38 -5.35 -13.52 6.92
N ASP A 39 -4.67 -12.85 7.86
CA ASP A 39 -3.23 -13.00 8.10
C ASP A 39 -2.89 -14.46 8.39
N ASP A 40 -3.61 -15.11 9.31
CA ASP A 40 -3.41 -16.51 9.65
C ASP A 40 -3.74 -17.45 8.48
N ALA A 41 -4.86 -17.21 7.79
CA ALA A 41 -5.25 -17.99 6.63
C ALA A 41 -4.18 -17.97 5.52
N ALA A 42 -3.52 -16.84 5.30
CA ALA A 42 -2.45 -16.68 4.31
C ALA A 42 -1.04 -16.86 4.91
N ARG A 43 -0.92 -16.96 6.24
CA ARG A 43 0.35 -17.02 7.00
C ARG A 43 1.29 -15.86 6.62
N LEU A 44 0.76 -14.63 6.51
CA LEU A 44 1.53 -13.49 6.01
C LEU A 44 2.62 -13.09 6.99
N THR A 45 2.24 -12.66 8.20
CA THR A 45 3.22 -12.20 9.21
C THR A 45 4.12 -13.32 9.70
N GLU A 46 3.59 -14.53 9.87
CA GLU A 46 4.36 -15.69 10.32
C GLU A 46 5.47 -16.07 9.35
N SER A 47 5.14 -16.20 8.05
CA SER A 47 6.10 -16.66 7.05
C SER A 47 7.27 -15.70 6.85
N VAL A 48 7.05 -14.43 7.08
CA VAL A 48 8.05 -13.40 6.82
C VAL A 48 8.87 -13.08 8.05
N ALA A 49 8.27 -13.16 9.24
CA ALA A 49 9.02 -13.05 10.48
C ALA A 49 10.09 -14.15 10.63
N ALA A 50 9.90 -15.29 9.94
CA ALA A 50 10.90 -16.34 9.87
C ALA A 50 12.15 -15.95 9.04
N ASP A 51 12.03 -14.96 8.15
CA ASP A 51 13.16 -14.44 7.35
C ASP A 51 13.96 -13.35 8.10
N LEU A 52 13.46 -12.89 9.24
CA LEU A 52 14.14 -11.90 10.06
C LEU A 52 15.11 -12.58 11.02
N PHE A 53 16.33 -12.08 11.04
CA PHE A 53 17.35 -12.53 11.98
C PHE A 53 17.12 -11.89 13.36
N ASP A 54 16.91 -12.73 14.37
CA ASP A 54 16.73 -12.31 15.75
C ASP A 54 18.06 -12.42 16.51
N PHE A 55 18.79 -11.32 16.58
CA PHE A 55 20.06 -11.26 17.32
C PHE A 55 19.88 -10.79 18.78
N ARG A 56 18.66 -10.59 19.22
CA ARG A 56 18.38 -10.21 20.61
C ARG A 56 18.80 -11.35 21.54
N THR A 57 19.58 -11.01 22.55
CA THR A 57 20.09 -11.97 23.53
C THR A 57 19.56 -11.64 24.93
N GLY A 58 19.53 -12.65 25.81
CA GLY A 58 19.14 -12.48 27.20
C GLY A 58 17.77 -13.03 27.56
N ASN A 59 17.53 -13.14 28.87
CA ASN A 59 16.31 -13.74 29.45
C ASN A 59 15.07 -12.81 29.40
N ASN A 60 15.23 -11.58 28.90
CA ASN A 60 14.17 -10.56 28.87
C ASN A 60 13.44 -10.46 27.53
N ILE A 61 13.68 -11.37 26.59
CA ILE A 61 12.91 -11.41 25.32
C ILE A 61 11.47 -11.83 25.64
N ARG A 62 10.57 -10.84 25.63
CA ARG A 62 9.17 -11.03 26.00
C ARG A 62 8.28 -11.38 24.81
N HIS A 63 8.57 -10.81 23.65
CA HIS A 63 7.78 -10.97 22.42
C HIS A 63 8.64 -11.52 21.28
N SER A 64 8.09 -12.47 20.54
CA SER A 64 8.71 -13.03 19.34
C SER A 64 8.76 -11.98 18.22
N MET A 65 9.63 -12.18 17.22
CA MET A 65 9.69 -11.35 16.01
C MET A 65 8.33 -11.24 15.32
N THR A 66 7.59 -12.35 15.22
CA THR A 66 6.23 -12.36 14.66
C THR A 66 5.27 -11.47 15.45
N ALA A 67 5.36 -11.48 16.80
CA ALA A 67 4.49 -10.66 17.64
C ALA A 67 4.79 -9.16 17.46
N LEU A 68 6.07 -8.78 17.40
CA LEU A 68 6.50 -7.40 17.19
C LEU A 68 6.13 -6.90 15.79
N LEU A 69 6.40 -7.69 14.75
CA LEU A 69 6.02 -7.36 13.37
C LEU A 69 4.50 -7.21 13.24
N ARG A 70 3.75 -8.12 13.86
CA ARG A 70 2.29 -8.07 13.87
C ARG A 70 1.78 -6.82 14.55
N GLN A 71 2.32 -6.46 15.72
CA GLN A 71 1.95 -5.23 16.42
C GLN A 71 2.23 -4.00 15.55
N SER A 72 3.41 -3.88 14.94
CA SER A 72 3.79 -2.76 14.09
C SER A 72 2.88 -2.62 12.85
N VAL A 73 2.53 -3.74 12.19
CA VAL A 73 1.67 -3.73 11.00
C VAL A 73 0.21 -3.42 11.35
N PHE A 74 -0.34 -4.09 12.37
CA PHE A 74 -1.75 -3.93 12.74
C PHE A 74 -2.04 -2.57 13.40
N SER A 75 -1.07 -1.98 14.11
CA SER A 75 -1.18 -0.60 14.61
C SER A 75 -1.37 0.38 13.45
N ARG A 76 -0.52 0.29 12.42
CA ARG A 76 -0.59 1.15 11.23
C ARG A 76 -1.88 0.94 10.43
N LEU A 77 -2.33 -0.30 10.31
CA LEU A 77 -3.61 -0.62 9.67
C LEU A 77 -4.79 0.03 10.42
N ALA A 78 -4.74 0.08 11.74
CA ALA A 78 -5.74 0.73 12.57
C ALA A 78 -5.59 2.27 12.63
N GLY A 79 -4.56 2.83 11.97
CA GLY A 79 -4.32 4.27 11.89
C GLY A 79 -3.48 4.84 13.02
N TYR A 80 -2.80 4.00 13.78
CA TYR A 80 -1.81 4.40 14.76
C TYR A 80 -0.43 4.40 14.10
N GLU A 81 0.13 5.56 13.90
CA GLU A 81 1.31 5.75 13.06
C GLU A 81 2.62 5.85 13.85
N ASP A 82 2.52 6.10 15.16
CA ASP A 82 3.67 6.32 16.02
C ASP A 82 3.91 5.14 16.98
N THR A 83 5.19 4.90 17.29
CA THR A 83 5.58 3.91 18.31
C THR A 83 5.06 4.28 19.71
N ASN A 84 4.83 5.56 20.00
CA ASN A 84 4.22 6.03 21.26
C ASN A 84 2.81 5.51 21.48
N ASP A 85 2.06 5.23 20.42
CA ASP A 85 0.73 4.62 20.51
C ASP A 85 0.77 3.24 21.17
N ALA A 86 1.93 2.56 21.16
CA ALA A 86 2.12 1.27 21.82
C ALA A 86 1.88 1.32 23.33
N GLU A 87 1.99 2.48 23.98
CA GLU A 87 1.65 2.63 25.41
C GLU A 87 0.21 2.20 25.67
N ARG A 88 -0.73 2.70 24.88
CA ARG A 88 -2.16 2.36 24.99
C ARG A 88 -2.49 1.01 24.35
N LEU A 89 -1.92 0.74 23.17
CA LEU A 89 -2.18 -0.48 22.41
C LEU A 89 -1.68 -1.73 23.15
N SER A 90 -0.63 -1.62 23.97
CA SER A 90 -0.14 -2.74 24.78
C SER A 90 -1.15 -3.25 25.79
N GLU A 91 -2.07 -2.41 26.23
CA GLU A 91 -3.16 -2.73 27.17
C GLU A 91 -4.48 -3.08 26.45
N ASP A 92 -4.62 -2.67 25.18
CA ASP A 92 -5.87 -2.85 24.44
C ASP A 92 -6.22 -4.34 24.28
N PRO A 93 -7.40 -4.79 24.71
CA PRO A 93 -7.75 -6.21 24.70
C PRO A 93 -7.84 -6.79 23.28
N VAL A 94 -8.26 -6.04 22.28
CA VAL A 94 -8.31 -6.51 20.89
C VAL A 94 -6.91 -6.63 20.32
N MET A 95 -6.07 -5.60 20.48
CA MET A 95 -4.69 -5.61 19.99
C MET A 95 -3.91 -6.79 20.60
N ARG A 96 -4.04 -7.05 21.89
CA ARG A 96 -3.40 -8.18 22.56
C ARG A 96 -3.79 -9.53 21.96
N HIS A 97 -5.07 -9.73 21.63
CA HIS A 97 -5.54 -10.96 20.98
C HIS A 97 -5.13 -11.06 19.51
N VAL A 98 -5.09 -9.93 18.80
CA VAL A 98 -4.61 -9.85 17.41
C VAL A 98 -3.12 -10.22 17.32
N ILE A 99 -2.29 -9.71 18.23
CA ILE A 99 -0.87 -10.05 18.31
C ILE A 99 -0.70 -11.54 18.67
N GLY A 100 -1.47 -12.02 19.64
CA GLY A 100 -1.45 -13.40 20.08
C GLY A 100 -0.29 -13.72 21.04
N GLY A 101 -0.10 -15.03 21.29
CA GLY A 101 0.98 -15.51 22.16
C GLY A 101 0.92 -14.89 23.56
N ARG A 102 2.07 -14.52 24.10
CA ARG A 102 2.18 -13.96 25.45
C ARG A 102 1.38 -12.66 25.67
N ALA A 103 1.11 -11.89 24.60
CA ALA A 103 0.33 -10.67 24.70
C ALA A 103 -1.12 -10.91 25.17
N VAL A 104 -1.69 -12.09 24.92
CA VAL A 104 -3.04 -12.45 25.40
C VAL A 104 -3.11 -12.53 26.92
N GLU A 105 -2.09 -13.08 27.56
CA GLU A 105 -2.04 -13.26 29.01
C GLU A 105 -1.54 -12.02 29.74
N ARG A 106 -0.63 -11.26 29.10
CA ARG A 106 0.03 -10.07 29.64
C ARG A 106 -0.20 -8.87 28.74
N LYS A 107 0.66 -7.86 28.83
CA LYS A 107 0.68 -6.71 27.92
C LYS A 107 1.34 -7.10 26.58
N ALA A 108 0.96 -6.44 25.52
CA ALA A 108 1.72 -6.43 24.27
C ALA A 108 3.02 -5.61 24.43
N ALA A 109 3.81 -5.47 23.40
CA ALA A 109 5.09 -4.77 23.47
C ALA A 109 4.88 -3.28 23.77
N SER A 110 5.74 -2.77 24.64
CA SER A 110 5.76 -1.36 25.06
C SER A 110 6.33 -0.46 23.96
N THR A 111 6.17 0.86 24.12
CA THR A 111 6.79 1.88 23.26
C THR A 111 8.29 1.65 23.07
N SER A 112 9.04 1.44 24.17
CA SER A 112 10.49 1.20 24.09
C SER A 112 10.84 -0.12 23.38
N GLU A 113 10.00 -1.15 23.48
CA GLU A 113 10.23 -2.44 22.84
C GLU A 113 9.95 -2.38 21.34
N ILE A 114 8.85 -1.73 20.94
CA ILE A 114 8.54 -1.47 19.53
C ILE A 114 9.55 -0.48 18.93
N GLY A 115 9.93 0.57 19.66
CA GLY A 115 10.97 1.51 19.21
C GLY A 115 12.26 0.76 18.85
N ARG A 116 12.82 -0.01 19.77
CA ARG A 116 14.04 -0.82 19.52
C ARG A 116 13.84 -1.85 18.41
N PHE A 117 12.66 -2.44 18.30
CA PHE A 117 12.38 -3.34 17.19
C PHE A 117 12.49 -2.63 15.84
N GLU A 118 11.94 -1.42 15.71
CA GLU A 118 11.96 -0.65 14.46
C GLU A 118 13.33 0.00 14.19
N THR A 119 14.06 0.49 15.23
CA THR A 119 15.31 1.25 15.04
C THR A 119 16.59 0.42 15.17
N ASP A 120 16.57 -0.68 15.93
CA ASP A 120 17.77 -1.47 16.17
C ASP A 120 17.70 -2.82 15.43
N VAL A 121 16.53 -3.49 15.47
CA VAL A 121 16.38 -4.84 14.90
C VAL A 121 16.11 -4.79 13.40
N LEU A 122 15.14 -4.00 12.95
CA LEU A 122 14.74 -3.95 11.54
C LEU A 122 15.69 -3.13 10.67
N THR A 123 16.49 -2.23 11.24
CA THR A 123 17.54 -1.47 10.52
C THR A 123 18.80 -2.27 10.29
N HIS A 124 18.99 -3.43 10.97
CA HIS A 124 20.10 -4.31 10.64
C HIS A 124 20.07 -4.65 9.15
N PRO A 125 21.21 -4.57 8.41
CA PRO A 125 21.23 -4.68 6.95
C PRO A 125 20.47 -5.88 6.39
N ASP A 126 20.65 -7.07 6.99
CA ASP A 126 19.96 -8.28 6.54
C ASP A 126 18.45 -8.21 6.77
N ASN A 127 18.04 -7.67 7.92
CA ASN A 127 16.63 -7.50 8.25
C ASN A 127 15.99 -6.41 7.39
N LEU A 128 16.68 -5.32 7.11
CA LEU A 128 16.18 -4.27 6.22
C LEU A 128 16.00 -4.80 4.79
N ALA A 129 16.97 -5.56 4.28
CA ALA A 129 16.88 -6.21 2.98
C ALA A 129 15.71 -7.23 2.94
N ALA A 130 15.55 -8.05 3.99
CA ALA A 130 14.41 -8.95 4.11
C ALA A 130 13.08 -8.18 4.14
N LEU A 131 12.99 -7.11 4.94
CA LEU A 131 11.79 -6.27 5.08
C LEU A 131 11.40 -5.61 3.76
N MET A 132 12.35 -5.13 2.97
CA MET A 132 12.11 -4.55 1.64
C MET A 132 11.50 -5.55 0.65
N ASN A 133 11.81 -6.84 0.78
CA ASN A 133 11.27 -7.90 -0.07
C ASN A 133 9.92 -8.46 0.42
N MET A 134 9.51 -8.12 1.65
CA MET A 134 8.28 -8.65 2.26
C MET A 134 7.00 -8.34 1.49
N PRO A 135 6.78 -7.11 0.98
CA PRO A 135 5.57 -6.80 0.21
C PRO A 135 5.37 -7.77 -0.96
N GLY A 136 6.43 -8.02 -1.73
CA GLY A 136 6.40 -8.96 -2.84
C GLY A 136 6.16 -10.42 -2.42
N LYS A 137 6.82 -10.89 -1.35
CA LYS A 137 6.58 -12.24 -0.79
C LYS A 137 5.13 -12.43 -0.36
N TRP A 138 4.50 -11.41 0.21
CA TRP A 138 3.09 -11.45 0.56
C TRP A 138 2.19 -11.55 -0.67
N VAL A 139 2.51 -10.81 -1.73
CA VAL A 139 1.81 -10.91 -3.01
C VAL A 139 1.90 -12.33 -3.57
N ASP A 140 3.09 -12.95 -3.56
CA ASP A 140 3.29 -14.31 -4.05
C ASP A 140 2.48 -15.33 -3.25
N ARG A 141 2.43 -15.20 -1.93
CA ARG A 141 1.59 -16.08 -1.09
C ARG A 141 0.10 -15.97 -1.44
N ILE A 142 -0.40 -14.78 -1.65
CA ILE A 142 -1.80 -14.60 -2.09
C ILE A 142 -2.01 -15.20 -3.48
N ARG A 143 -1.04 -15.08 -4.38
CA ARG A 143 -1.11 -15.58 -5.76
C ARG A 143 -0.99 -17.10 -5.89
N GLN A 144 -0.31 -17.77 -4.97
CA GLN A 144 -0.27 -19.25 -4.94
C GLN A 144 -1.65 -19.89 -5.02
N ARG A 145 -2.71 -19.15 -4.76
CA ARG A 145 -4.10 -19.59 -4.77
C ARG A 145 -4.88 -19.15 -5.98
N ARG A 146 -4.41 -18.09 -6.59
CA ARG A 146 -5.06 -17.50 -7.75
C ARG A 146 -4.01 -17.19 -8.80
N ALA A 147 -3.76 -18.18 -9.67
CA ALA A 147 -2.87 -17.98 -10.81
C ALA A 147 -3.28 -16.73 -11.58
N ILE A 148 -2.32 -15.85 -11.82
CA ILE A 148 -2.53 -14.67 -12.65
C ILE A 148 -2.34 -15.05 -14.12
N LYS A 149 -3.17 -14.47 -14.99
CA LYS A 149 -3.09 -14.68 -16.44
C LYS A 149 -2.13 -13.71 -17.14
N LYS A 150 -1.74 -12.65 -16.47
CA LYS A 150 -0.82 -11.62 -16.91
C LYS A 150 -0.32 -10.81 -15.73
N LEU A 151 0.85 -10.24 -15.85
CA LEU A 151 1.41 -9.27 -14.93
C LEU A 151 1.40 -7.88 -15.57
N THR A 152 0.94 -6.86 -14.87
CA THR A 152 1.12 -5.46 -15.28
C THR A 152 1.69 -4.71 -14.09
N LEU A 153 2.84 -4.11 -14.27
CA LEU A 153 3.54 -3.33 -13.26
C LEU A 153 3.36 -1.83 -13.54
N ASP A 154 2.95 -1.07 -12.54
CA ASP A 154 2.83 0.38 -12.58
C ASP A 154 3.85 0.98 -11.62
N MET A 155 4.80 1.75 -12.14
CA MET A 155 5.79 2.46 -11.34
C MET A 155 5.42 3.93 -11.24
N ASP A 156 5.49 4.45 -10.02
CA ASP A 156 5.22 5.86 -9.75
C ASP A 156 5.95 6.33 -8.49
N SER A 157 6.30 7.60 -8.44
CA SER A 157 6.92 8.24 -7.29
C SER A 157 5.92 9.14 -6.57
N SER A 158 6.24 9.48 -5.33
CA SER A 158 5.39 10.36 -4.55
C SER A 158 6.20 11.23 -3.60
N VAL A 159 5.67 12.38 -3.21
CA VAL A 159 6.25 13.24 -2.21
C VAL A 159 5.79 12.83 -0.80
N SER A 160 6.72 12.82 0.16
CA SER A 160 6.45 12.73 1.60
C SER A 160 7.10 13.92 2.27
N GLU A 161 6.30 14.94 2.56
CA GLU A 161 6.77 16.17 3.21
C GLU A 161 7.31 15.89 4.61
N THR A 162 8.36 16.61 4.97
CA THR A 162 9.03 16.52 6.27
C THR A 162 9.06 17.90 6.92
N PHE A 163 8.98 17.92 8.25
CA PHE A 163 8.87 19.16 9.03
C PHE A 163 9.98 19.31 10.07
N GLY A 164 11.05 18.55 9.95
CA GLY A 164 12.19 18.54 10.86
C GLY A 164 13.51 18.33 10.11
N GLN A 165 14.57 18.11 10.87
CA GLN A 165 15.90 17.84 10.34
C GLN A 165 16.13 16.31 10.25
N GLN A 166 15.42 15.66 9.33
CA GLN A 166 15.61 14.25 9.08
C GLN A 166 16.73 14.03 8.05
N GLU A 167 17.54 13.02 8.27
CA GLU A 167 18.59 12.61 7.34
C GLU A 167 17.99 12.26 5.97
N GLY A 168 18.54 12.83 4.89
CA GLY A 168 18.07 12.61 3.52
C GLY A 168 16.81 13.38 3.14
N ALA A 169 16.15 14.08 4.07
CA ALA A 169 15.10 15.04 3.75
C ALA A 169 15.74 16.28 3.12
N LEU A 170 15.41 16.57 1.87
CA LEU A 170 16.00 17.64 1.08
C LEU A 170 14.93 18.44 0.36
N TYR A 171 15.23 19.71 0.08
CA TYR A 171 14.32 20.58 -0.67
C TYR A 171 14.19 20.09 -2.12
N ASN A 172 12.95 19.95 -2.57
CA ASN A 172 12.63 19.59 -3.94
C ASN A 172 11.92 20.76 -4.63
N GLY A 173 12.58 21.36 -5.62
CA GLY A 173 12.06 22.53 -6.32
C GLY A 173 10.79 22.26 -7.13
N HIS A 174 10.54 21.03 -7.55
CA HIS A 174 9.32 20.66 -8.27
C HIS A 174 8.09 20.65 -7.34
N PHE A 175 8.26 20.17 -6.10
CA PHE A 175 7.20 20.13 -5.09
C PHE A 175 7.18 21.37 -4.18
N ALA A 176 8.22 22.22 -4.26
CA ALA A 176 8.42 23.41 -3.42
C ALA A 176 8.38 23.12 -1.91
N CYS A 177 8.87 21.97 -1.47
CA CYS A 177 8.92 21.57 -0.06
C CYS A 177 10.17 20.74 0.26
N THR A 178 10.54 20.67 1.55
CA THR A 178 11.51 19.70 2.07
C THR A 178 10.79 18.36 2.28
N CYS A 179 11.32 17.31 1.70
CA CYS A 179 10.62 16.04 1.65
C CYS A 179 11.55 14.85 1.48
N TYR A 180 11.00 13.65 1.58
CA TYR A 180 11.47 12.44 0.91
C TYR A 180 10.71 12.24 -0.40
N HIS A 181 11.32 11.49 -1.32
CA HIS A 181 10.72 11.19 -2.62
C HIS A 181 10.66 9.67 -2.88
N PRO A 182 9.82 8.90 -2.13
CA PRO A 182 9.72 7.47 -2.27
C PRO A 182 9.23 7.04 -3.65
N LEU A 183 9.69 5.85 -4.08
CA LEU A 183 9.32 5.18 -5.32
C LEU A 183 8.55 3.92 -5.02
N PHE A 184 7.46 3.69 -5.76
CA PHE A 184 6.54 2.59 -5.56
C PHE A 184 6.35 1.79 -6.85
N LEU A 185 6.20 0.48 -6.74
CA LEU A 185 5.87 -0.42 -7.82
C LEU A 185 4.65 -1.26 -7.46
N PHE A 186 3.57 -1.06 -8.18
CA PHE A 186 2.30 -1.78 -7.97
C PHE A 186 2.05 -2.78 -9.09
N ASN A 187 1.25 -3.81 -8.81
CA ASN A 187 0.70 -4.67 -9.83
C ASN A 187 -0.73 -4.25 -10.25
N GLN A 188 -1.30 -4.95 -11.21
CA GLN A 188 -2.65 -4.66 -11.73
C GLN A 188 -3.79 -4.79 -10.72
N ASP A 189 -3.56 -5.46 -9.59
CA ASP A 189 -4.53 -5.64 -8.52
C ASP A 189 -4.40 -4.56 -7.43
N GLY A 190 -3.44 -3.62 -7.61
CA GLY A 190 -3.12 -2.58 -6.65
C GLY A 190 -2.27 -3.06 -5.48
N ASP A 191 -1.75 -4.29 -5.53
CA ASP A 191 -0.81 -4.75 -4.51
C ASP A 191 0.54 -4.06 -4.73
N LEU A 192 1.14 -3.60 -3.66
CA LEU A 192 2.48 -3.02 -3.68
C LEU A 192 3.51 -4.16 -3.73
N GLU A 193 4.25 -4.23 -4.83
CA GLU A 193 5.29 -5.22 -5.07
C GLU A 193 6.61 -4.84 -4.40
N GLN A 194 6.94 -3.53 -4.43
CA GLN A 194 8.17 -2.97 -3.88
C GLN A 194 7.98 -1.49 -3.57
N ALA A 195 8.66 -1.00 -2.52
CA ALA A 195 8.79 0.42 -2.20
C ALA A 195 10.24 0.73 -1.81
N LEU A 196 10.71 1.94 -2.15
CA LEU A 196 12.02 2.43 -1.79
C LEU A 196 11.91 3.88 -1.31
N LEU A 197 12.44 4.15 -0.11
CA LEU A 197 12.64 5.52 0.35
C LEU A 197 13.81 6.13 -0.40
N ARG A 198 13.69 7.39 -0.81
CA ARG A 198 14.76 8.12 -1.49
C ARG A 198 14.88 9.53 -0.92
N LYS A 199 16.06 10.11 -1.08
CA LYS A 199 16.30 11.52 -0.72
C LYS A 199 15.31 12.44 -1.46
N GLY A 200 15.01 13.58 -0.87
CA GLY A 200 13.97 14.47 -1.40
C GLY A 200 14.28 15.11 -2.75
N ASN A 201 15.54 15.37 -3.05
CA ASN A 201 15.99 16.09 -4.25
C ASN A 201 16.31 15.21 -5.47
N VAL A 202 15.96 13.91 -5.43
CA VAL A 202 16.21 12.99 -6.55
C VAL A 202 15.15 13.15 -7.65
N HIS A 203 15.50 12.80 -8.89
CA HIS A 203 14.54 12.74 -9.98
C HIS A 203 13.55 11.58 -9.79
N SER A 204 12.35 11.73 -10.31
CA SER A 204 11.28 10.72 -10.15
C SER A 204 11.67 9.31 -10.59
N ALA A 205 12.52 9.18 -11.60
CA ALA A 205 12.99 7.89 -12.10
C ALA A 205 14.36 7.46 -11.57
N ASP A 206 15.00 8.21 -10.67
CA ASP A 206 16.24 7.72 -10.06
C ASP A 206 15.96 6.42 -9.31
N ASP A 207 16.95 5.55 -9.20
CA ASP A 207 16.87 4.24 -8.53
C ASP A 207 15.76 3.29 -9.03
N TRP A 208 15.19 3.54 -10.23
CA TRP A 208 14.15 2.68 -10.80
C TRP A 208 14.55 1.20 -10.84
N ARG A 209 15.83 0.93 -11.11
CA ARG A 209 16.35 -0.44 -11.23
C ARG A 209 16.37 -1.16 -9.89
N SER A 210 16.65 -0.46 -8.82
CA SER A 210 16.64 -1.01 -7.45
C SER A 210 15.24 -1.43 -7.00
N VAL A 211 14.19 -0.83 -7.60
CA VAL A 211 12.79 -1.17 -7.31
C VAL A 211 12.26 -2.20 -8.31
N LEU A 212 12.54 -2.03 -9.61
CA LEU A 212 12.01 -2.90 -10.66
C LEU A 212 12.77 -4.24 -10.73
N GLY A 213 14.10 -4.22 -10.57
CA GLY A 213 14.95 -5.39 -10.73
C GLY A 213 14.57 -6.59 -9.87
N PRO A 214 14.44 -6.44 -8.55
CA PRO A 214 14.02 -7.54 -7.66
C PRO A 214 12.65 -8.12 -8.02
N VAL A 215 11.73 -7.28 -8.51
CA VAL A 215 10.39 -7.73 -8.91
C VAL A 215 10.47 -8.48 -10.24
N VAL A 216 11.22 -7.98 -11.22
CA VAL A 216 11.43 -8.67 -12.51
C VAL A 216 12.07 -10.05 -12.29
N GLU A 217 13.10 -10.15 -11.44
CA GLU A 217 13.75 -11.42 -11.11
C GLU A 217 12.78 -12.41 -10.46
N ARG A 218 11.92 -11.94 -9.53
CA ARG A 218 10.90 -12.77 -8.88
C ARG A 218 9.87 -13.36 -9.86
N TYR A 219 9.59 -12.67 -10.97
CA TYR A 219 8.68 -13.14 -12.02
C TYR A 219 9.38 -13.75 -13.22
N LYS A 220 10.68 -13.96 -13.19
CA LYS A 220 11.47 -14.43 -14.32
C LYS A 220 10.96 -15.75 -14.89
N ASP A 221 10.76 -16.75 -14.02
CA ASP A 221 10.35 -18.08 -14.40
C ASP A 221 8.83 -18.26 -14.53
N VAL A 222 8.06 -17.18 -14.40
CA VAL A 222 6.60 -17.22 -14.54
C VAL A 222 6.24 -16.97 -16.00
N ASP A 223 5.74 -17.99 -16.68
CA ASP A 223 5.34 -17.96 -18.09
C ASP A 223 3.96 -17.31 -18.28
N ILE A 224 3.93 -16.00 -18.26
CA ILE A 224 2.74 -15.16 -18.51
C ILE A 224 3.14 -13.88 -19.24
N PRO A 225 2.22 -13.24 -19.98
CA PRO A 225 2.47 -11.92 -20.54
C PRO A 225 2.76 -10.89 -19.44
N LYS A 226 3.90 -10.18 -19.58
CA LYS A 226 4.42 -9.21 -18.63
C LYS A 226 4.39 -7.81 -19.25
N PHE A 227 3.84 -6.85 -18.50
CA PHE A 227 3.64 -5.48 -18.97
C PHE A 227 4.16 -4.48 -17.93
N PHE A 228 4.63 -3.35 -18.43
CA PHE A 228 5.05 -2.21 -17.61
C PHE A 228 4.37 -0.92 -18.08
N ARG A 229 4.00 -0.05 -17.14
CA ARG A 229 3.53 1.30 -17.39
C ARG A 229 4.25 2.29 -16.47
N GLY A 230 4.68 3.41 -17.05
CA GLY A 230 5.33 4.49 -16.32
C GLY A 230 4.90 5.85 -16.84
N ASP A 231 5.07 6.88 -16.03
CA ASP A 231 4.86 8.26 -16.48
C ASP A 231 6.04 8.76 -17.32
N ALA A 232 6.06 10.06 -17.60
CA ALA A 232 7.08 10.68 -18.44
C ALA A 232 8.49 10.66 -17.80
N ALA A 233 8.59 10.54 -16.48
CA ALA A 233 9.88 10.45 -15.81
C ALA A 233 10.64 9.17 -16.18
N PHE A 234 9.90 8.07 -16.41
CA PHE A 234 10.47 6.77 -16.81
C PHE A 234 10.73 6.65 -18.32
N ALA A 235 10.54 7.73 -19.08
CA ALA A 235 10.86 7.78 -20.51
C ALA A 235 12.37 7.84 -20.76
N GLN A 236 13.11 6.86 -20.26
CA GLN A 236 14.57 6.78 -20.30
C GLN A 236 15.04 5.58 -21.12
N PRO A 237 16.11 5.71 -21.95
CA PRO A 237 16.65 4.61 -22.74
C PRO A 237 16.98 3.36 -21.92
N GLY A 238 17.55 3.55 -20.73
CA GLY A 238 17.91 2.44 -19.82
C GLY A 238 16.71 1.62 -19.38
N VAL A 239 15.55 2.26 -19.17
CA VAL A 239 14.29 1.57 -18.80
C VAL A 239 13.82 0.71 -19.97
N TYR A 240 13.81 1.26 -21.19
CA TYR A 240 13.34 0.51 -22.36
C TYR A 240 14.22 -0.70 -22.67
N VAL A 241 15.55 -0.49 -22.70
CA VAL A 241 16.51 -1.56 -22.96
C VAL A 241 16.39 -2.69 -21.92
N TYR A 242 16.24 -2.33 -20.65
CA TYR A 242 16.04 -3.32 -19.60
C TYR A 242 14.73 -4.10 -19.77
N LEU A 243 13.61 -3.41 -20.00
CA LEU A 243 12.31 -4.06 -20.20
C LEU A 243 12.29 -4.96 -21.44
N GLU A 244 12.94 -4.53 -22.53
CA GLU A 244 13.08 -5.31 -23.78
C GLU A 244 13.93 -6.57 -23.55
N ALA A 245 15.04 -6.47 -22.81
CA ALA A 245 15.89 -7.60 -22.45
C ALA A 245 15.17 -8.63 -21.57
N GLU A 246 14.31 -8.18 -20.67
CA GLU A 246 13.52 -9.03 -19.76
C GLU A 246 12.15 -9.44 -20.35
N HIS A 247 11.94 -9.22 -21.64
CA HIS A 247 10.72 -9.60 -22.38
C HIS A 247 9.43 -8.96 -21.86
N TYR A 248 9.53 -7.75 -21.28
CA TYR A 248 8.35 -6.98 -20.88
C TYR A 248 7.82 -6.16 -22.05
N GLN A 249 6.50 -6.16 -22.22
CA GLN A 249 5.82 -5.20 -23.06
C GLN A 249 5.52 -3.93 -22.23
N TYR A 250 5.63 -2.75 -22.86
CA TYR A 250 5.48 -1.52 -22.10
C TYR A 250 4.68 -0.44 -22.84
N ALA A 251 4.15 0.48 -22.07
CA ALA A 251 3.59 1.74 -22.52
C ALA A 251 4.01 2.84 -21.52
N VAL A 252 4.89 3.74 -21.96
CA VAL A 252 5.45 4.81 -21.12
C VAL A 252 5.12 6.15 -21.78
N ARG A 253 4.61 7.11 -21.00
CA ARG A 253 4.37 8.45 -21.50
C ARG A 253 5.70 9.10 -21.88
N MET A 254 5.71 9.81 -22.98
CA MET A 254 6.88 10.55 -23.43
C MET A 254 6.60 12.06 -23.35
N PRO A 255 7.54 12.88 -22.83
CA PRO A 255 7.41 14.32 -22.87
C PRO A 255 7.30 14.83 -24.32
N GLU A 256 6.45 15.81 -24.55
CA GLU A 256 6.33 16.46 -25.84
C GLU A 256 7.62 17.23 -26.20
N ASN A 257 8.04 17.15 -27.47
CA ASN A 257 9.10 17.97 -28.02
C ASN A 257 8.78 18.37 -29.47
N ASN A 258 9.56 19.31 -30.02
CA ASN A 258 9.30 19.82 -31.37
C ASN A 258 9.35 18.76 -32.47
N LEU A 259 10.27 17.78 -32.37
CA LEU A 259 10.39 16.71 -33.36
C LEU A 259 9.14 15.79 -33.32
N LEU A 260 8.66 15.44 -32.14
CA LEU A 260 7.42 14.67 -31.99
C LEU A 260 6.21 15.43 -32.55
N ARG A 261 6.19 16.76 -32.33
CA ARG A 261 5.13 17.63 -32.87
C ARG A 261 5.09 17.65 -34.37
N GLU A 262 6.26 17.69 -35.02
CA GLU A 262 6.36 17.63 -36.49
C GLU A 262 5.78 16.33 -37.06
N HIS A 263 6.01 15.17 -36.44
CA HIS A 263 5.41 13.90 -36.88
C HIS A 263 3.88 13.92 -36.92
N VAL A 264 3.25 14.73 -36.11
CA VAL A 264 1.77 14.81 -35.99
C VAL A 264 1.19 16.12 -36.54
N ARG A 265 2.00 17.00 -37.09
CA ARG A 265 1.61 18.35 -37.59
C ARG A 265 0.37 18.31 -38.48
N HIS A 266 0.29 17.35 -39.39
CA HIS A 266 -0.84 17.16 -40.29
C HIS A 266 -2.17 16.84 -39.60
N LEU A 267 -2.13 16.41 -38.35
CA LEU A 267 -3.31 16.08 -37.51
C LEU A 267 -3.70 17.20 -36.56
N LEU A 268 -2.86 18.25 -36.42
CA LEU A 268 -3.11 19.38 -35.52
C LEU A 268 -4.05 20.42 -36.12
N THR A 269 -4.57 20.20 -37.31
CA THR A 269 -5.58 21.07 -37.93
C THR A 269 -6.91 20.89 -37.20
N ARG A 270 -7.50 22.01 -36.79
CA ARG A 270 -8.79 22.01 -36.10
C ARG A 270 -9.87 21.43 -37.01
N PRO A 271 -10.74 20.52 -36.51
CA PRO A 271 -11.89 20.05 -37.27
C PRO A 271 -12.81 21.19 -37.69
N VAL A 272 -13.21 21.16 -38.97
CA VAL A 272 -14.11 22.18 -39.53
C VAL A 272 -15.54 21.96 -39.02
N GLY A 273 -16.26 23.05 -38.78
CA GLY A 273 -17.65 23.06 -38.38
C GLY A 273 -17.87 23.33 -36.87
N ARG A 274 -19.12 23.17 -36.42
CA ARG A 274 -19.47 23.43 -35.00
C ARG A 274 -18.78 22.41 -34.11
N PRO A 275 -18.08 22.83 -33.04
CA PRO A 275 -17.41 21.93 -32.12
C PRO A 275 -18.39 20.93 -31.48
N PRO A 276 -18.17 19.63 -31.57
CA PRO A 276 -19.02 18.65 -30.92
C PRO A 276 -18.88 18.72 -29.39
N LYS A 277 -19.93 18.32 -28.66
CA LYS A 277 -19.90 18.27 -27.18
C LYS A 277 -18.84 17.30 -26.64
N LYS A 278 -18.56 16.21 -27.39
CA LYS A 278 -17.51 15.25 -27.04
C LYS A 278 -16.21 15.60 -27.76
N PRO A 279 -15.04 15.42 -27.16
CA PRO A 279 -13.78 15.67 -27.82
C PRO A 279 -13.62 14.85 -29.10
N VAL A 280 -13.08 15.48 -30.15
CA VAL A 280 -12.64 14.76 -31.36
C VAL A 280 -11.26 14.20 -31.06
N VAL A 281 -11.13 12.87 -31.11
CA VAL A 281 -9.88 12.17 -30.78
C VAL A 281 -9.32 11.51 -32.04
N ARG A 282 -8.05 11.80 -32.32
CA ARG A 282 -7.27 11.17 -33.39
C ARG A 282 -6.09 10.43 -32.79
N TYR A 283 -5.72 9.31 -33.41
CA TYR A 283 -4.58 8.51 -33.02
C TYR A 283 -3.64 8.36 -34.20
N HIS A 284 -2.34 8.45 -33.97
CA HIS A 284 -1.32 8.20 -35.00
C HIS A 284 -0.21 7.33 -34.41
N SER A 285 0.40 6.50 -35.26
CA SER A 285 1.48 5.60 -34.88
C SER A 285 2.63 5.79 -35.85
N PHE A 286 3.83 6.02 -35.36
CA PHE A 286 5.03 6.23 -36.12
C PHE A 286 6.25 5.66 -35.39
N GLU A 287 7.34 5.47 -36.11
CA GLU A 287 8.64 5.17 -35.54
C GLU A 287 9.38 6.47 -35.21
N TYR A 288 10.03 6.50 -34.06
CA TYR A 288 10.80 7.64 -33.60
C TYR A 288 12.09 7.15 -32.95
N GLN A 289 13.19 7.87 -33.24
CA GLN A 289 14.47 7.64 -32.57
C GLN A 289 14.98 8.96 -32.01
N ALA A 290 15.02 9.06 -30.67
CA ALA A 290 15.69 10.17 -30.01
C ALA A 290 17.22 10.04 -30.15
N LYS A 291 17.95 11.16 -30.06
CA LYS A 291 19.43 11.15 -30.18
C LYS A 291 20.10 10.22 -29.17
N SER A 292 19.48 10.01 -28.01
CA SER A 292 19.96 9.14 -26.91
C SER A 292 19.56 7.67 -27.06
N TRP A 293 18.84 7.30 -28.12
CA TRP A 293 18.35 5.92 -28.32
C TRP A 293 19.21 5.19 -29.34
N ASN A 294 19.59 3.96 -29.04
CA ASN A 294 20.35 3.11 -29.95
C ASN A 294 19.48 2.55 -31.08
N THR A 295 18.18 2.41 -30.86
CA THR A 295 17.23 1.85 -31.82
C THR A 295 15.96 2.69 -31.90
N PRO A 296 15.30 2.78 -33.08
CA PRO A 296 13.99 3.40 -33.18
C PRO A 296 12.95 2.61 -32.38
N ARG A 297 11.95 3.31 -31.87
CA ARG A 297 10.83 2.72 -31.13
C ARG A 297 9.51 3.28 -31.63
N ARG A 298 8.49 2.46 -31.55
CA ARG A 298 7.13 2.86 -31.88
C ARG A 298 6.63 3.90 -30.89
N VAL A 299 6.14 5.03 -31.39
CA VAL A 299 5.47 6.07 -30.64
C VAL A 299 4.03 6.21 -31.12
N ILE A 300 3.12 6.31 -30.18
CA ILE A 300 1.71 6.57 -30.44
C ILE A 300 1.37 7.96 -29.93
N SER A 301 0.77 8.77 -30.79
CA SER A 301 0.19 10.04 -30.38
C SER A 301 -1.33 9.91 -30.22
N LYS A 302 -1.84 10.60 -29.21
CA LYS A 302 -3.27 10.89 -29.02
C LYS A 302 -3.48 12.38 -29.08
N ILE A 303 -4.31 12.83 -30.01
CA ILE A 303 -4.62 14.22 -30.23
C ILE A 303 -6.09 14.44 -29.93
N GLU A 304 -6.41 15.35 -29.02
CA GLU A 304 -7.76 15.61 -28.54
C GLU A 304 -8.13 17.07 -28.75
N TRP A 305 -9.21 17.29 -29.49
CA TRP A 305 -9.81 18.58 -29.65
C TRP A 305 -11.02 18.71 -28.73
N HIS A 306 -10.90 19.53 -27.70
CA HIS A 306 -11.98 19.81 -26.76
C HIS A 306 -12.77 21.04 -27.21
N GLN A 307 -14.05 21.10 -26.83
CA GLN A 307 -14.88 22.28 -27.02
C GLN A 307 -14.27 23.47 -26.28
N CYS A 308 -14.24 24.65 -26.89
CA CYS A 308 -13.69 25.88 -26.33
C CYS A 308 -12.16 25.94 -26.14
N GLU A 309 -11.39 24.90 -26.51
CA GLU A 309 -9.93 24.99 -26.51
C GLU A 309 -9.41 25.44 -27.89
N LEU A 310 -8.43 26.35 -27.90
CA LEU A 310 -7.82 26.88 -29.13
C LEU A 310 -6.86 25.90 -29.75
N PHE A 311 -6.17 25.09 -28.94
CA PHE A 311 -5.18 24.12 -29.37
C PHE A 311 -5.56 22.70 -28.93
N PRO A 312 -5.14 21.68 -29.70
CA PRO A 312 -5.37 20.30 -29.31
C PRO A 312 -4.46 19.90 -28.13
N ARG A 313 -4.94 19.03 -27.29
CA ARG A 313 -4.10 18.31 -26.32
C ARG A 313 -3.39 17.17 -27.04
N VAL A 314 -2.08 17.16 -27.00
CA VAL A 314 -1.25 16.13 -27.63
C VAL A 314 -0.55 15.32 -26.53
N ASN A 315 -0.62 14.01 -26.63
CA ASN A 315 0.08 13.09 -25.74
C ASN A 315 0.81 12.04 -26.56
N PHE A 316 2.01 11.69 -26.12
CA PHE A 316 2.85 10.67 -26.75
C PHE A 316 3.10 9.51 -25.79
N VAL A 317 3.04 8.29 -26.32
CA VAL A 317 3.32 7.05 -25.59
C VAL A 317 4.29 6.23 -26.40
N VAL A 318 5.47 5.95 -25.85
CA VAL A 318 6.43 5.02 -26.42
C VAL A 318 6.09 3.59 -25.99
N THR A 319 6.20 2.64 -26.92
CA THR A 319 5.74 1.27 -26.70
C THR A 319 6.40 0.26 -27.64
N ASN A 320 6.55 -0.98 -27.19
CA ASN A 320 6.86 -2.14 -28.03
C ASN A 320 5.62 -3.01 -28.33
N LEU A 321 4.43 -2.59 -27.87
CA LEU A 321 3.17 -3.27 -28.15
C LEU A 321 2.78 -3.18 -29.63
N THR A 322 2.32 -4.28 -30.21
CA THR A 322 1.81 -4.33 -31.61
C THR A 322 0.34 -3.96 -31.74
N TRP A 323 -0.33 -3.67 -30.64
CA TRP A 323 -1.77 -3.36 -30.61
C TRP A 323 -2.12 -2.09 -31.37
N SER A 324 -3.40 -1.92 -31.71
CA SER A 324 -3.89 -0.68 -32.32
C SER A 324 -3.62 0.52 -31.42
N PRO A 325 -3.36 1.72 -31.97
CA PRO A 325 -3.04 2.91 -31.18
C PRO A 325 -4.08 3.22 -30.08
N LYS A 326 -5.36 3.10 -30.40
CA LYS A 326 -6.45 3.27 -29.45
C LYS A 326 -6.36 2.30 -28.27
N LYS A 327 -6.00 1.03 -28.52
CA LYS A 327 -5.87 -0.01 -27.49
C LYS A 327 -4.66 0.23 -26.59
N VAL A 328 -3.53 0.68 -27.16
CA VAL A 328 -2.33 1.03 -26.37
C VAL A 328 -2.62 2.21 -25.45
N VAL A 329 -3.24 3.28 -25.96
CA VAL A 329 -3.59 4.43 -25.13
C VAL A 329 -4.60 4.06 -24.04
N ALA A 330 -5.58 3.21 -24.34
CA ALA A 330 -6.53 2.71 -23.33
C ALA A 330 -5.83 1.85 -22.26
N PHE A 331 -4.81 1.08 -22.65
CA PHE A 331 -3.98 0.34 -21.71
C PHE A 331 -3.14 1.27 -20.84
N TYR A 332 -2.49 2.25 -21.44
CA TYR A 332 -1.69 3.24 -20.74
C TYR A 332 -2.52 4.04 -19.72
N ASN A 333 -3.72 4.48 -20.09
CA ASN A 333 -4.57 5.31 -19.22
C ASN A 333 -4.95 4.62 -17.91
N LYS A 334 -4.92 3.29 -17.84
CA LYS A 334 -5.13 2.53 -16.60
C LYS A 334 -4.02 2.74 -15.56
N ARG A 335 -2.87 3.35 -15.96
CA ARG A 335 -1.82 3.76 -15.02
C ARG A 335 -2.33 4.76 -13.97
N GLY A 336 -3.32 5.59 -14.29
CA GLY A 336 -3.94 6.51 -13.33
C GLY A 336 -4.49 5.83 -12.06
N LEU A 337 -4.64 4.50 -12.05
CA LEU A 337 -4.96 3.74 -10.84
C LEU A 337 -3.80 3.75 -9.82
N ALA A 338 -2.54 3.83 -10.27
CA ALA A 338 -1.39 3.93 -9.35
C ALA A 338 -1.45 5.19 -8.49
N GLU A 339 -1.87 6.32 -9.08
CA GLU A 339 -2.10 7.57 -8.34
C GLU A 339 -3.18 7.39 -7.26
N GLN A 340 -4.23 6.61 -7.55
CA GLN A 340 -5.27 6.30 -6.58
C GLN A 340 -4.73 5.42 -5.45
N TRP A 341 -3.93 4.40 -5.76
CA TRP A 341 -3.31 3.53 -4.76
C TRP A 341 -2.33 4.29 -3.85
N ILE A 342 -1.56 5.23 -4.43
CA ILE A 342 -0.71 6.14 -3.67
C ILE A 342 -1.54 7.02 -2.72
N LYS A 343 -2.67 7.55 -3.17
CA LYS A 343 -3.59 8.32 -2.31
C LYS A 343 -4.14 7.46 -1.17
N GLU A 344 -4.53 6.21 -1.45
CA GLU A 344 -4.95 5.26 -0.41
C GLU A 344 -3.86 5.05 0.64
N GLY A 345 -2.61 4.84 0.23
CA GLY A 345 -1.49 4.72 1.14
C GLY A 345 -1.23 5.98 1.98
N LYS A 346 -1.35 7.17 1.38
CA LYS A 346 -1.20 8.44 2.09
C LYS A 346 -2.26 8.68 3.16
N TYR A 347 -3.52 8.40 2.85
CA TYR A 347 -4.64 8.79 3.70
C TYR A 347 -5.17 7.67 4.61
N ALA A 348 -5.07 6.42 4.16
CA ALA A 348 -5.59 5.31 4.95
C ALA A 348 -4.57 4.76 5.94
N VAL A 349 -3.32 4.59 5.54
CA VAL A 349 -2.26 4.05 6.42
C VAL A 349 -1.20 5.08 6.79
N ASN A 350 -1.28 6.30 6.27
CA ASN A 350 -0.41 7.43 6.60
C ASN A 350 1.10 7.18 6.29
N TRP A 351 1.42 6.48 5.22
CA TRP A 351 2.82 6.12 4.91
C TRP A 351 3.76 7.29 4.63
N THR A 352 3.24 8.52 4.57
CA THR A 352 4.04 9.74 4.51
C THR A 352 4.53 10.23 5.87
N ARG A 353 4.11 9.59 6.97
CA ARG A 353 4.53 9.92 8.33
C ARG A 353 5.88 9.30 8.66
N LEU A 354 6.93 9.88 8.06
CA LEU A 354 8.31 9.46 8.18
C LEU A 354 9.05 10.48 9.05
N SER A 355 8.95 10.34 10.37
CA SER A 355 9.35 11.34 11.35
C SER A 355 10.59 10.98 12.17
N CYS A 356 11.27 9.87 11.84
CA CYS A 356 12.52 9.52 12.48
C CYS A 356 13.66 10.41 12.00
N HIS A 357 14.72 10.56 12.84
CA HIS A 357 15.90 11.33 12.47
C HIS A 357 16.73 10.58 11.41
N ALA A 358 17.03 9.29 11.64
CA ALA A 358 17.83 8.49 10.73
C ALA A 358 17.04 8.08 9.47
N PHE A 359 17.76 7.96 8.34
CA PHE A 359 17.18 7.59 7.06
C PHE A 359 16.66 6.14 7.06
N ASP A 360 17.44 5.21 7.61
CA ASP A 360 17.10 3.79 7.64
C ASP A 360 15.87 3.51 8.52
N ASP A 361 15.69 4.24 9.62
CA ASP A 361 14.48 4.16 10.45
C ASP A 361 13.24 4.54 9.64
N ASN A 362 13.34 5.58 8.80
CA ASN A 362 12.25 6.00 7.92
C ASN A 362 12.02 5.01 6.78
N GLN A 363 13.07 4.36 6.29
CA GLN A 363 12.95 3.25 5.33
C GLN A 363 12.20 2.06 5.95
N VAL A 364 12.53 1.67 7.20
CA VAL A 364 11.78 0.65 7.96
C VAL A 364 10.32 1.05 8.11
N ARG A 365 10.05 2.27 8.55
CA ARG A 365 8.67 2.77 8.68
C ARG A 365 7.89 2.68 7.38
N LEU A 366 8.49 3.09 6.25
CA LEU A 366 7.87 2.99 4.94
C LEU A 366 7.48 1.55 4.61
N GLN A 367 8.36 0.58 4.89
CA GLN A 367 8.07 -0.84 4.63
C GLN A 367 6.95 -1.38 5.52
N LEU A 368 6.91 -1.00 6.79
CA LEU A 368 5.84 -1.40 7.71
C LEU A 368 4.48 -0.82 7.27
N PHE A 369 4.46 0.41 6.77
CA PHE A 369 3.26 0.99 6.14
C PHE A 369 2.89 0.26 4.84
N ALA A 370 3.86 -0.13 4.03
CA ALA A 370 3.65 -0.92 2.82
C ALA A 370 2.97 -2.26 3.11
N LEU A 371 3.39 -2.95 4.19
CA LEU A 371 2.76 -4.19 4.65
C LEU A 371 1.32 -3.94 5.14
N ALA A 372 1.09 -2.88 5.92
CA ALA A 372 -0.25 -2.52 6.37
C ALA A 372 -1.18 -2.20 5.18
N TYR A 373 -0.67 -1.46 4.19
CA TYR A 373 -1.38 -1.18 2.94
C TYR A 373 -1.74 -2.48 2.20
N ASN A 374 -0.78 -3.38 2.00
CA ASN A 374 -1.01 -4.66 1.32
C ASN A 374 -2.04 -5.52 2.05
N LEU A 375 -1.96 -5.63 3.38
CA LEU A 375 -2.95 -6.36 4.17
C LEU A 375 -4.36 -5.78 3.97
N GLY A 376 -4.49 -4.45 3.97
CA GLY A 376 -5.73 -3.74 3.67
C GLY A 376 -6.24 -4.05 2.25
N ASN A 377 -5.37 -3.97 1.23
CA ASN A 377 -5.73 -4.23 -0.17
C ASN A 377 -6.14 -5.70 -0.40
N PHE A 378 -5.42 -6.66 0.20
CA PHE A 378 -5.81 -8.07 0.16
C PHE A 378 -7.18 -8.29 0.79
N PHE A 379 -7.45 -7.64 1.91
CA PHE A 379 -8.74 -7.73 2.57
C PHE A 379 -9.89 -7.20 1.70
N CYS A 380 -9.72 -6.04 1.04
CA CYS A 380 -10.69 -5.49 0.08
C CYS A 380 -11.07 -6.51 -0.99
N ARG A 381 -10.06 -7.18 -1.54
CA ARG A 381 -10.22 -8.08 -2.67
C ARG A 381 -10.75 -9.46 -2.29
N LEU A 382 -10.30 -10.02 -1.17
CA LEU A 382 -10.55 -11.39 -0.77
C LEU A 382 -11.73 -11.53 0.19
N ALA A 383 -11.86 -10.60 1.15
CA ALA A 383 -12.82 -10.71 2.25
C ALA A 383 -14.11 -9.93 2.05
N LEU A 384 -14.10 -8.80 1.30
CA LEU A 384 -15.30 -7.98 1.17
C LEU A 384 -16.36 -8.60 0.25
N PRO A 385 -17.63 -8.67 0.69
CA PRO A 385 -18.74 -9.03 -0.18
C PRO A 385 -19.03 -7.93 -1.23
N ALA A 386 -19.71 -8.30 -2.31
CA ALA A 386 -19.96 -7.41 -3.46
C ALA A 386 -20.63 -6.08 -3.07
N SER A 387 -21.51 -6.09 -2.07
CA SER A 387 -22.24 -4.89 -1.61
C SER A 387 -21.33 -3.78 -1.08
N VAL A 388 -20.15 -4.12 -0.54
CA VAL A 388 -19.19 -3.17 0.05
C VAL A 388 -17.81 -3.23 -0.61
N LYS A 389 -17.69 -3.91 -1.74
CA LYS A 389 -16.40 -4.08 -2.46
C LYS A 389 -15.80 -2.75 -2.95
N HIS A 390 -16.63 -1.71 -3.04
CA HIS A 390 -16.22 -0.36 -3.45
C HIS A 390 -15.61 0.47 -2.30
N TRP A 391 -15.58 -0.05 -1.07
CA TRP A 391 -15.01 0.67 0.05
C TRP A 391 -13.50 0.89 -0.15
N THR A 392 -13.07 2.10 0.15
CA THR A 392 -11.65 2.49 0.21
C THR A 392 -11.03 2.00 1.52
N LEU A 393 -9.70 1.97 1.59
CA LEU A 393 -9.00 1.62 2.85
C LEU A 393 -9.37 2.57 3.99
N THR A 394 -9.56 3.86 3.70
CA THR A 394 -10.05 4.84 4.69
C THR A 394 -11.46 4.46 5.19
N THR A 395 -12.37 4.15 4.27
CA THR A 395 -13.73 3.72 4.63
C THR A 395 -13.72 2.43 5.46
N LEU A 396 -12.82 1.49 5.12
CA LEU A 396 -12.65 0.27 5.91
C LEU A 396 -12.15 0.55 7.32
N ARG A 397 -11.16 1.43 7.47
CA ARG A 397 -10.69 1.82 8.79
C ARG A 397 -11.83 2.41 9.62
N GLU A 398 -12.59 3.32 9.08
CA GLU A 398 -13.66 4.02 9.80
C GLU A 398 -14.87 3.13 10.11
N LYS A 399 -15.29 2.30 9.14
CA LYS A 399 -16.55 1.52 9.26
C LYS A 399 -16.36 0.09 9.72
N LEU A 400 -15.17 -0.49 9.56
CA LEU A 400 -14.94 -1.89 9.91
C LEU A 400 -13.89 -2.05 11.01
N ILE A 401 -12.74 -1.38 10.94
CA ILE A 401 -11.69 -1.54 11.95
C ILE A 401 -12.12 -0.86 13.25
N LYS A 402 -12.56 0.40 13.19
CA LYS A 402 -12.98 1.20 14.35
C LYS A 402 -14.36 0.80 14.86
N ILE A 403 -14.45 -0.42 15.39
CA ILE A 403 -15.66 -0.94 16.03
C ILE A 403 -15.41 -1.08 17.51
N GLY A 404 -16.24 -0.42 18.32
CA GLY A 404 -16.21 -0.56 19.77
C GLY A 404 -16.59 -1.98 20.20
N ALA A 405 -15.83 -2.54 21.13
CA ALA A 405 -16.15 -3.83 21.74
C ALA A 405 -15.83 -3.86 23.22
N LYS A 406 -16.66 -4.57 23.98
CA LYS A 406 -16.42 -4.89 25.39
C LYS A 406 -15.99 -6.35 25.51
N MET A 407 -14.84 -6.58 26.14
CA MET A 407 -14.37 -7.92 26.44
C MET A 407 -15.00 -8.43 27.74
N VAL A 408 -15.60 -9.62 27.69
CA VAL A 408 -16.18 -10.32 28.84
C VAL A 408 -15.51 -11.68 28.98
N HIS A 409 -15.01 -11.98 30.14
CA HIS A 409 -14.40 -13.27 30.47
C HIS A 409 -15.45 -14.19 31.12
N HIS A 410 -15.57 -15.38 30.57
CA HIS A 410 -16.23 -16.53 31.15
C HIS A 410 -15.18 -17.63 31.41
N ALA A 411 -15.46 -18.56 32.30
CA ALA A 411 -14.47 -19.59 32.69
C ALA A 411 -13.80 -20.33 31.51
N ARG A 412 -14.51 -20.49 30.36
CA ARG A 412 -14.04 -21.20 29.16
C ARG A 412 -13.91 -20.35 27.92
N TYR A 413 -14.43 -19.11 27.92
CA TYR A 413 -14.54 -18.31 26.73
C TYR A 413 -14.19 -16.84 27.00
N VAL A 414 -13.58 -16.22 26.01
CA VAL A 414 -13.47 -14.76 25.92
C VAL A 414 -14.49 -14.31 24.89
N THR A 415 -15.40 -13.44 25.27
CA THR A 415 -16.41 -12.89 24.38
C THR A 415 -16.15 -11.41 24.16
N PHE A 416 -16.01 -11.02 22.90
CA PHE A 416 -16.01 -9.61 22.50
C PHE A 416 -17.41 -9.24 22.02
N GLN A 417 -18.08 -8.40 22.81
CA GLN A 417 -19.40 -7.85 22.50
C GLN A 417 -19.22 -6.61 21.63
N LEU A 418 -19.43 -6.74 20.32
CA LEU A 418 -19.24 -5.65 19.36
C LEU A 418 -20.43 -4.70 19.35
N ALA A 419 -20.17 -3.41 19.09
CA ALA A 419 -21.18 -2.39 18.90
C ALA A 419 -21.90 -2.62 17.56
N GLU A 420 -23.07 -3.26 17.57
CA GLU A 420 -23.84 -3.63 16.38
C GLU A 420 -24.32 -2.41 15.57
N VAL A 421 -24.43 -1.26 16.21
CA VAL A 421 -24.72 0.03 15.56
C VAL A 421 -23.63 0.43 14.53
N ALA A 422 -22.39 -0.01 14.72
CA ALA A 422 -21.27 0.33 13.84
C ALA A 422 -21.23 -0.55 12.58
N ILE A 423 -21.57 -1.85 12.71
CA ILE A 423 -21.58 -2.80 11.60
C ILE A 423 -22.68 -3.85 11.79
N PRO A 424 -23.53 -4.11 10.77
CA PRO A 424 -24.52 -5.17 10.86
C PRO A 424 -23.86 -6.55 11.00
N ARG A 425 -24.33 -7.36 11.95
CA ARG A 425 -23.88 -8.74 12.19
C ARG A 425 -23.84 -9.57 10.90
N ARG A 426 -24.81 -9.38 10.01
CA ARG A 426 -24.89 -10.06 8.71
C ARG A 426 -23.66 -9.78 7.83
N LEU A 427 -23.23 -8.52 7.76
CA LEU A 427 -22.05 -8.12 6.97
C LEU A 427 -20.77 -8.71 7.57
N TYR A 428 -20.60 -8.60 8.89
CA TYR A 428 -19.44 -9.15 9.58
C TYR A 428 -19.33 -10.67 9.38
N ARG A 429 -20.45 -11.40 9.50
CA ARG A 429 -20.49 -12.84 9.22
C ARG A 429 -20.10 -13.15 7.76
N ALA A 430 -20.63 -12.41 6.78
CA ALA A 430 -20.29 -12.62 5.37
C ALA A 430 -18.79 -12.44 5.09
N ILE A 431 -18.13 -11.51 5.78
CA ILE A 431 -16.68 -11.30 5.71
C ILE A 431 -15.94 -12.54 6.26
N LEU A 432 -16.25 -12.98 7.46
CA LEU A 432 -15.63 -14.17 8.07
C LEU A 432 -15.82 -15.44 7.24
N ASP A 433 -17.01 -15.63 6.67
CA ASP A 433 -17.29 -16.80 5.81
C ASP A 433 -16.46 -16.76 4.51
N ARG A 434 -16.15 -15.60 3.97
CA ARG A 434 -15.26 -15.46 2.81
C ARG A 434 -13.82 -15.78 3.18
N ILE A 435 -13.33 -15.34 4.33
CA ILE A 435 -12.00 -15.65 4.82
C ILE A 435 -11.87 -17.16 5.09
N ARG A 436 -12.87 -17.80 5.70
CA ARG A 436 -12.87 -19.25 5.90
C ARG A 436 -12.82 -20.02 4.58
N ARG A 437 -13.57 -19.59 3.56
CA ARG A 437 -13.49 -20.19 2.21
C ARG A 437 -12.11 -20.01 1.60
N PHE A 438 -11.51 -18.84 1.75
CA PHE A 438 -10.15 -18.59 1.31
C PHE A 438 -9.16 -19.51 2.06
N ALA A 439 -9.27 -19.65 3.38
CA ALA A 439 -8.44 -20.54 4.19
C ALA A 439 -8.55 -22.02 3.77
N ALA A 440 -9.76 -22.48 3.43
CA ALA A 440 -10.00 -23.87 3.00
C ALA A 440 -9.30 -24.24 1.68
N ILE A 441 -9.08 -23.25 0.82
CA ILE A 441 -8.31 -23.41 -0.41
C ILE A 441 -6.80 -23.48 -0.13
N MET A 442 -6.25 -23.03 1.02
CA MET A 442 -4.83 -22.99 1.38
C MET A 442 -4.27 -24.42 1.61
N PRO A 443 -3.14 -24.87 0.97
CA PRO A 443 -2.50 -26.12 1.35
C PRO A 443 -2.25 -26.10 2.86
N ARG A 444 -2.70 -27.11 3.57
CA ARG A 444 -2.27 -27.30 4.96
C ARG A 444 -0.75 -27.48 4.91
N ALA A 445 -0.02 -26.72 5.74
CA ALA A 445 1.39 -27.00 5.93
C ALA A 445 1.50 -28.46 6.39
N SER A 446 2.36 -29.24 5.75
CA SER A 446 2.74 -30.54 6.29
C SER A 446 3.26 -30.31 7.71
N PRO A 447 2.79 -31.05 8.71
CA PRO A 447 3.36 -30.95 10.05
C PRO A 447 4.85 -31.33 9.93
N THR A 448 5.74 -30.41 10.28
CA THR A 448 7.16 -30.64 10.52
C THR A 448 7.33 -31.25 11.89
#